data_ecf611272148d85b5a5377efe999495e
#
_entry.id   ecf611272148d85b5a5377efe999495e
#
_cell.length_a   1.000
_cell.length_b   1.000
_cell.length_c   1.000
_cell.angle_alpha   90.00
_cell.angle_beta   90.00
_cell.angle_gamma   90.00
#
_symmetry.space_group_name_H-M   'P 1'
#
loop_
_entity.id
_entity.type
_entity.pdbx_description
1 polymer ?
#
loop_
_entity_poly.entity_id
_entity_poly.type
_entity_poly.pdbx_seq_one_letter_code
_entity_poly.pdbx_strand_id
1 'polypeptide(L)'
;MKQTTNRRQSLRRIAALEMPLAGILIQTMIYAWLWFSIYYPLVRLRLKFYLNGHILVLLLYFILLLFLTKTYGGMDVGYQKPFDVSLSQIFSLLIVNAFTYLQDSLMRNWILPLGWALLVTLVQILFAVLWIQISDKVYHKVFPPTKMILIDGERNAEPILQKFASRPEKYDITKTICISEGVPAIKREILESGKMAVVLWDIPTLERNDLMKFCYANGVRQYMMPKIPDVLVKG
;
A
#
# COMPACT_ATOMS: atom_id res chain seq x y z
N MET A 1 24.08 -14.61 -3.50
CA MET A 1 23.06 -14.45 -2.44
C MET A 1 22.39 -13.07 -2.35
N LYS A 2 23.04 -11.95 -2.75
CA LYS A 2 22.39 -10.62 -2.93
C LYS A 2 21.26 -10.61 -3.99
N GLN A 3 21.32 -11.45 -5.01
CA GLN A 3 20.34 -11.49 -6.10
C GLN A 3 18.97 -12.04 -5.68
N THR A 4 18.88 -13.00 -4.75
CA THR A 4 17.60 -13.59 -4.32
C THR A 4 16.77 -12.62 -3.46
N THR A 5 17.43 -11.79 -2.66
CA THR A 5 16.77 -10.75 -1.83
C THR A 5 16.23 -9.63 -2.71
N ASN A 6 16.97 -9.23 -3.74
CA ASN A 6 16.54 -8.22 -4.71
C ASN A 6 15.33 -8.70 -5.54
N ARG A 7 15.33 -9.97 -5.96
CA ARG A 7 14.22 -10.55 -6.73
C ARG A 7 12.93 -10.63 -5.92
N ARG A 8 12.98 -11.00 -4.64
CA ARG A 8 11.80 -11.01 -3.77
C ARG A 8 11.25 -9.60 -3.51
N GLN A 9 12.12 -8.60 -3.39
CA GLN A 9 11.68 -7.21 -3.23
C GLN A 9 11.04 -6.66 -4.50
N SER A 10 11.58 -6.97 -5.68
CA SER A 10 10.95 -6.56 -6.95
C SER A 10 9.59 -7.23 -7.14
N LEU A 11 9.44 -8.51 -6.83
CA LEU A 11 8.17 -9.21 -6.89
C LEU A 11 7.13 -8.62 -5.92
N ARG A 12 7.54 -8.21 -4.70
CA ARG A 12 6.65 -7.50 -3.76
C ARG A 12 6.14 -6.17 -4.34
N ARG A 13 7.02 -5.40 -4.98
CA ARG A 13 6.63 -4.13 -5.60
C ARG A 13 5.69 -4.34 -6.78
N ILE A 14 5.97 -5.32 -7.62
CA ILE A 14 5.15 -5.66 -8.79
C ILE A 14 3.75 -6.11 -8.32
N ALA A 15 3.65 -7.06 -7.40
CA ALA A 15 2.37 -7.53 -6.88
C ALA A 15 1.57 -6.42 -6.20
N ALA A 16 2.24 -5.53 -5.46
CA ALA A 16 1.60 -4.37 -4.82
C ALA A 16 1.06 -3.34 -5.83
N LEU A 17 1.59 -3.30 -7.05
CA LEU A 17 1.10 -2.41 -8.12
C LEU A 17 0.04 -3.08 -8.99
N GLU A 18 0.18 -4.38 -9.29
CA GLU A 18 -0.74 -5.09 -10.20
C GLU A 18 -2.14 -5.25 -9.60
N MET A 19 -2.23 -5.54 -8.29
CA MET A 19 -3.53 -5.74 -7.63
C MET A 19 -4.41 -4.47 -7.63
N PRO A 20 -3.93 -3.29 -7.20
CA PRO A 20 -4.72 -2.06 -7.29
C PRO A 20 -5.06 -1.69 -8.73
N LEU A 21 -4.11 -1.89 -9.67
CA LEU A 21 -4.33 -1.57 -11.08
C LEU A 21 -5.45 -2.44 -11.68
N ALA A 22 -5.47 -3.74 -11.37
CA ALA A 22 -6.56 -4.63 -11.78
C ALA A 22 -7.91 -4.17 -11.21
N GLY A 23 -7.94 -3.73 -9.94
CA GLY A 23 -9.13 -3.14 -9.34
C GLY A 23 -9.62 -1.90 -10.08
N ILE A 24 -8.73 -0.98 -10.44
CA ILE A 24 -9.06 0.23 -11.21
C ILE A 24 -9.59 -0.12 -12.62
N LEU A 25 -9.01 -1.13 -13.28
CA LEU A 25 -9.51 -1.60 -14.58
C LEU A 25 -10.93 -2.15 -14.47
N ILE A 26 -11.23 -2.97 -13.47
CA ILE A 26 -12.59 -3.50 -13.25
C ILE A 26 -13.57 -2.35 -12.95
N GLN A 27 -13.16 -1.37 -12.14
CA GLN A 27 -13.97 -0.16 -11.88
C GLN A 27 -14.28 0.63 -13.14
N THR A 28 -13.29 0.75 -14.03
CA THR A 28 -13.48 1.36 -15.35
C THR A 28 -14.46 0.56 -16.22
N MET A 29 -14.44 -0.78 -16.15
CA MET A 29 -15.42 -1.63 -16.84
C MET A 29 -16.83 -1.45 -16.29
N ILE A 30 -16.99 -1.29 -14.96
CA ILE A 30 -18.30 -0.99 -14.34
C ILE A 30 -18.83 0.36 -14.85
N TYR A 31 -17.97 1.39 -14.94
CA TYR A 31 -18.35 2.67 -15.54
C TYR A 31 -18.66 2.54 -17.03
N ALA A 32 -17.88 1.76 -17.78
CA ALA A 32 -18.13 1.50 -19.20
C ALA A 32 -19.52 0.88 -19.43
N TRP A 33 -19.94 -0.05 -18.56
CA TRP A 33 -21.31 -0.59 -18.61
C TRP A 33 -22.36 0.51 -18.44
N LEU A 34 -22.21 1.42 -17.46
CA LEU A 34 -23.10 2.57 -17.28
C LEU A 34 -23.13 3.46 -18.51
N TRP A 35 -21.95 3.78 -19.06
CA TRP A 35 -21.82 4.59 -20.27
C TRP A 35 -22.57 4.00 -21.44
N PHE A 36 -22.28 2.76 -21.83
CA PHE A 36 -22.87 2.14 -23.01
C PHE A 36 -24.34 1.79 -22.85
N SER A 37 -24.77 1.36 -21.66
CA SER A 37 -26.14 0.88 -21.44
C SER A 37 -27.13 2.00 -21.18
N ILE A 38 -26.71 3.09 -20.54
CA ILE A 38 -27.63 4.11 -20.01
C ILE A 38 -27.30 5.51 -20.54
N TYR A 39 -26.07 5.97 -20.43
CA TYR A 39 -25.74 7.37 -20.70
C TYR A 39 -25.57 7.63 -22.20
N TYR A 40 -24.85 6.79 -22.93
CA TYR A 40 -24.63 6.98 -24.33
C TYR A 40 -25.95 6.96 -25.15
N PRO A 41 -26.93 6.06 -24.93
CA PRO A 41 -28.23 6.13 -25.59
C PRO A 41 -28.95 7.47 -25.45
N LEU A 42 -28.73 8.18 -24.32
CA LEU A 42 -29.29 9.50 -24.06
C LEU A 42 -28.46 10.62 -24.70
N VAL A 43 -27.13 10.49 -24.67
CA VAL A 43 -26.17 11.47 -25.24
C VAL A 43 -26.22 11.45 -26.77
N ARG A 44 -26.33 10.28 -27.40
CA ARG A 44 -26.35 10.12 -28.88
C ARG A 44 -27.49 10.87 -29.59
N LEU A 45 -28.54 11.24 -28.88
CA LEU A 45 -29.60 12.07 -29.38
C LEU A 45 -29.13 13.47 -29.83
N ARG A 46 -28.01 13.93 -29.20
CA ARG A 46 -27.38 15.22 -29.48
C ARG A 46 -26.02 15.08 -30.17
N LEU A 47 -25.19 14.15 -29.68
CA LEU A 47 -23.82 13.92 -30.14
C LEU A 47 -23.64 12.46 -30.56
N LYS A 48 -23.28 12.24 -31.84
CA LYS A 48 -22.91 10.90 -32.30
C LYS A 48 -21.42 10.67 -32.03
N PHE A 49 -21.14 9.71 -31.19
CA PHE A 49 -19.77 9.27 -30.96
C PHE A 49 -19.39 8.16 -31.92
N TYR A 50 -18.20 8.28 -32.49
CA TYR A 50 -17.51 7.19 -33.17
C TYR A 50 -16.63 6.44 -32.14
N LEU A 51 -16.04 5.30 -32.52
CA LEU A 51 -15.22 4.46 -31.65
C LEU A 51 -14.18 5.26 -30.82
N ASN A 52 -13.50 6.19 -31.47
CA ASN A 52 -12.48 7.04 -30.82
C ASN A 52 -13.08 7.93 -29.69
N GLY A 53 -14.31 8.39 -29.87
CA GLY A 53 -15.00 9.16 -28.83
C GLY A 53 -15.32 8.35 -27.57
N HIS A 54 -15.76 7.10 -27.75
CA HIS A 54 -16.00 6.19 -26.63
C HIS A 54 -14.71 5.85 -25.87
N ILE A 55 -13.63 5.56 -26.63
CA ILE A 55 -12.32 5.30 -26.06
C ILE A 55 -11.86 6.52 -25.25
N LEU A 56 -12.04 7.73 -25.75
CA LEU A 56 -11.64 8.96 -25.05
C LEU A 56 -12.37 9.12 -23.71
N VAL A 57 -13.68 8.89 -23.67
CA VAL A 57 -14.47 8.98 -22.41
C VAL A 57 -13.98 7.96 -21.38
N LEU A 58 -13.80 6.71 -21.79
CA LEU A 58 -13.33 5.65 -20.89
C LEU A 58 -11.88 5.86 -20.45
N LEU A 59 -11.02 6.33 -21.34
CA LEU A 59 -9.63 6.62 -21.05
C LEU A 59 -9.52 7.79 -20.05
N LEU A 60 -10.32 8.83 -20.22
CA LEU A 60 -10.36 9.95 -19.29
C LEU A 60 -10.80 9.50 -17.89
N TYR A 61 -11.86 8.68 -17.81
CA TYR A 61 -12.28 8.07 -16.55
C TYR A 61 -11.15 7.29 -15.89
N PHE A 62 -10.51 6.39 -16.64
CA PHE A 62 -9.41 5.55 -16.17
C PHE A 62 -8.23 6.38 -15.66
N ILE A 63 -7.82 7.40 -16.42
CA ILE A 63 -6.68 8.27 -16.05
C ILE A 63 -7.00 9.06 -14.77
N LEU A 64 -8.20 9.64 -14.67
CA LEU A 64 -8.62 10.38 -13.47
C LEU A 64 -8.67 9.48 -12.25
N LEU A 65 -9.26 8.28 -12.39
CA LEU A 65 -9.35 7.33 -11.29
C LEU A 65 -7.96 6.85 -10.85
N LEU A 66 -7.09 6.53 -11.81
CA LEU A 66 -5.71 6.13 -11.53
C LEU A 66 -4.92 7.25 -10.83
N PHE A 67 -5.04 8.48 -11.33
CA PHE A 67 -4.36 9.64 -10.78
C PHE A 67 -4.79 9.92 -9.34
N LEU A 68 -6.09 10.00 -9.07
CA LEU A 68 -6.61 10.29 -7.74
C LEU A 68 -6.33 9.14 -6.76
N THR A 69 -6.54 7.88 -7.18
CA THR A 69 -6.23 6.71 -6.35
C THR A 69 -4.76 6.69 -5.96
N LYS A 70 -3.85 7.01 -6.88
CA LYS A 70 -2.42 7.10 -6.59
C LYS A 70 -2.10 8.26 -5.65
N THR A 71 -2.70 9.43 -5.88
CA THR A 71 -2.47 10.65 -5.08
C THR A 71 -2.92 10.48 -3.63
N TYR A 72 -4.05 9.82 -3.41
CA TYR A 72 -4.58 9.59 -2.06
C TYR A 72 -4.03 8.33 -1.37
N GLY A 73 -3.10 7.59 -2.00
CA GLY A 73 -2.51 6.39 -1.41
C GLY A 73 -3.37 5.13 -1.53
N GLY A 74 -4.43 5.16 -2.36
CA GLY A 74 -5.29 4.00 -2.61
C GLY A 74 -4.63 2.86 -3.39
N MET A 75 -3.38 3.04 -3.84
CA MET A 75 -2.57 2.00 -4.48
C MET A 75 -1.62 1.28 -3.51
N ASP A 76 -1.55 1.68 -2.24
CA ASP A 76 -0.57 1.17 -1.27
C ASP A 76 -1.05 -0.11 -0.55
N VAL A 77 -1.64 -1.04 -1.29
CA VAL A 77 -2.09 -2.34 -0.79
C VAL A 77 -0.92 -3.12 -0.18
N GLY A 78 -1.09 -3.67 1.03
CA GLY A 78 -0.07 -4.37 1.79
C GLY A 78 0.98 -3.46 2.47
N TYR A 79 0.99 -2.15 2.17
CA TYR A 79 1.86 -1.17 2.83
C TYR A 79 1.11 -0.31 3.86
N GLN A 80 -0.14 0.03 3.60
CA GLN A 80 -1.01 0.75 4.53
C GLN A 80 -2.06 -0.20 5.11
N LYS A 81 -2.81 0.24 6.11
CA LYS A 81 -3.93 -0.54 6.63
C LYS A 81 -5.02 -0.65 5.56
N PRO A 82 -5.68 -1.82 5.40
CA PRO A 82 -6.73 -1.98 4.39
C PRO A 82 -7.85 -0.94 4.50
N PHE A 83 -8.16 -0.50 5.72
CA PHE A 83 -9.15 0.55 5.96
C PHE A 83 -8.74 1.89 5.34
N ASP A 84 -7.48 2.32 5.52
CA ASP A 84 -6.98 3.59 4.99
C ASP A 84 -6.95 3.58 3.46
N VAL A 85 -6.52 2.44 2.86
CA VAL A 85 -6.55 2.23 1.42
C VAL A 85 -7.97 2.25 0.87
N SER A 86 -8.93 1.61 1.56
CA SER A 86 -10.35 1.60 1.17
C SER A 86 -10.93 3.02 1.20
N LEU A 87 -10.66 3.77 2.26
CA LEU A 87 -11.11 5.15 2.39
C LEU A 87 -10.58 6.03 1.26
N SER A 88 -9.29 5.90 0.94
CA SER A 88 -8.65 6.61 -0.17
C SER A 88 -9.29 6.29 -1.53
N GLN A 89 -9.63 5.02 -1.78
CA GLN A 89 -10.32 4.63 -3.01
C GLN A 89 -11.77 5.13 -3.05
N ILE A 90 -12.48 5.12 -1.93
CA ILE A 90 -13.85 5.66 -1.85
C ILE A 90 -13.85 7.15 -2.22
N PHE A 91 -12.95 7.95 -1.64
CA PHE A 91 -12.83 9.37 -1.97
C PHE A 91 -12.49 9.58 -3.45
N SER A 92 -11.55 8.81 -3.99
CA SER A 92 -11.19 8.88 -5.40
C SER A 92 -12.40 8.60 -6.31
N LEU A 93 -13.17 7.55 -6.01
CA LEU A 93 -14.37 7.18 -6.75
C LEU A 93 -15.46 8.26 -6.69
N LEU A 94 -15.72 8.81 -5.51
CA LEU A 94 -16.73 9.87 -5.35
C LEU A 94 -16.37 11.09 -6.20
N ILE A 95 -15.12 11.53 -6.19
CA ILE A 95 -14.66 12.68 -6.96
C ILE A 95 -14.74 12.39 -8.47
N VAL A 96 -14.23 11.23 -8.92
CA VAL A 96 -14.22 10.87 -10.35
C VAL A 96 -15.65 10.72 -10.87
N ASN A 97 -16.52 10.04 -10.13
CA ASN A 97 -17.90 9.83 -10.54
C ASN A 97 -18.70 11.13 -10.57
N ALA A 98 -18.47 12.04 -9.62
CA ALA A 98 -19.08 13.36 -9.67
C ALA A 98 -18.61 14.16 -10.89
N PHE A 99 -17.31 14.16 -11.17
CA PHE A 99 -16.73 14.85 -12.31
C PHE A 99 -17.26 14.28 -13.65
N THR A 100 -17.23 12.96 -13.81
CA THR A 100 -17.69 12.30 -15.04
C THR A 100 -19.21 12.44 -15.24
N TYR A 101 -19.99 12.41 -14.16
CA TYR A 101 -21.42 12.70 -14.23
C TYR A 101 -21.71 14.11 -14.76
N LEU A 102 -20.97 15.11 -14.30
CA LEU A 102 -21.07 16.49 -14.82
C LEU A 102 -20.67 16.55 -16.29
N GLN A 103 -19.54 15.92 -16.66
CA GLN A 103 -19.07 15.84 -18.04
C GLN A 103 -20.12 15.21 -18.97
N ASP A 104 -20.68 14.07 -18.59
CA ASP A 104 -21.67 13.34 -19.38
C ASP A 104 -22.99 14.13 -19.52
N SER A 105 -23.38 14.83 -18.44
CA SER A 105 -24.56 15.73 -18.46
C SER A 105 -24.34 16.94 -19.38
N LEU A 106 -23.13 17.51 -19.40
CA LEU A 106 -22.78 18.57 -20.36
C LEU A 106 -22.82 18.09 -21.80
N MET A 107 -22.36 16.88 -22.07
CA MET A 107 -22.42 16.27 -23.42
C MET A 107 -23.86 16.08 -23.90
N ARG A 108 -24.78 15.75 -23.01
CA ARG A 108 -26.22 15.68 -23.32
C ARG A 108 -26.88 17.07 -23.44
N ASN A 109 -26.25 18.10 -22.87
CA ASN A 109 -26.86 19.44 -22.66
C ASN A 109 -28.14 19.38 -21.80
N TRP A 110 -28.23 18.42 -20.90
CA TRP A 110 -29.30 18.20 -19.91
C TRP A 110 -28.82 17.24 -18.81
N ILE A 111 -29.42 17.36 -17.63
CA ILE A 111 -29.10 16.51 -16.49
C ILE A 111 -29.40 15.03 -16.81
N LEU A 112 -28.43 14.17 -16.62
CA LEU A 112 -28.59 12.71 -16.75
C LEU A 112 -29.32 12.13 -15.53
N PRO A 113 -29.91 10.91 -15.65
CA PRO A 113 -30.55 10.25 -14.52
C PRO A 113 -29.56 10.00 -13.37
N LEU A 114 -29.64 10.80 -12.30
CA LEU A 114 -28.71 10.74 -11.15
C LEU A 114 -28.79 9.41 -10.41
N GLY A 115 -29.98 8.78 -10.35
CA GLY A 115 -30.16 7.51 -9.65
C GLY A 115 -29.23 6.40 -10.13
N TRP A 116 -28.97 6.31 -11.45
CA TRP A 116 -28.02 5.35 -12.02
C TRP A 116 -26.58 5.67 -11.65
N ALA A 117 -26.19 6.95 -11.63
CA ALA A 117 -24.88 7.36 -11.18
C ALA A 117 -24.63 6.95 -9.73
N LEU A 118 -25.59 7.21 -8.84
CA LEU A 118 -25.51 6.85 -7.43
C LEU A 118 -25.46 5.33 -7.23
N LEU A 119 -26.28 4.59 -7.96
CA LEU A 119 -26.30 3.12 -7.87
C LEU A 119 -24.97 2.53 -8.29
N VAL A 120 -24.42 2.97 -9.44
CA VAL A 120 -23.12 2.47 -9.92
C VAL A 120 -21.99 2.89 -8.98
N THR A 121 -22.02 4.11 -8.45
CA THR A 121 -21.03 4.54 -7.44
C THR A 121 -21.08 3.65 -6.19
N LEU A 122 -22.28 3.29 -5.72
CA LEU A 122 -22.44 2.39 -4.58
C LEU A 122 -21.85 0.99 -4.89
N VAL A 123 -22.15 0.44 -6.06
CA VAL A 123 -21.60 -0.85 -6.52
C VAL A 123 -20.07 -0.79 -6.59
N GLN A 124 -19.52 0.28 -7.11
CA GLN A 124 -18.07 0.49 -7.18
C GLN A 124 -17.42 0.60 -5.82
N ILE A 125 -18.05 1.29 -4.86
CA ILE A 125 -17.56 1.39 -3.48
C ILE A 125 -17.55 0.01 -2.82
N LEU A 126 -18.64 -0.75 -2.92
CA LEU A 126 -18.72 -2.10 -2.37
C LEU A 126 -17.65 -3.01 -2.99
N PHE A 127 -17.50 -2.95 -4.31
CA PHE A 127 -16.44 -3.68 -5.01
C PHE A 127 -15.05 -3.28 -4.53
N ALA A 128 -14.76 -1.98 -4.39
CA ALA A 128 -13.46 -1.48 -3.94
C ALA A 128 -13.09 -2.02 -2.56
N VAL A 129 -14.02 -1.93 -1.60
CA VAL A 129 -13.80 -2.43 -0.23
C VAL A 129 -13.51 -3.93 -0.22
N LEU A 130 -14.31 -4.73 -0.94
CA LEU A 130 -14.11 -6.17 -1.04
C LEU A 130 -12.79 -6.50 -1.74
N TRP A 131 -12.48 -5.82 -2.85
CA TRP A 131 -11.26 -6.03 -3.62
C TRP A 131 -10.00 -5.76 -2.80
N ILE A 132 -9.99 -4.67 -2.03
CA ILE A 132 -8.86 -4.31 -1.17
C ILE A 132 -8.66 -5.36 -0.08
N GLN A 133 -9.73 -5.82 0.57
CA GLN A 133 -9.63 -6.86 1.60
C GLN A 133 -9.08 -8.18 1.04
N ILE A 134 -9.54 -8.58 -0.15
CA ILE A 134 -9.04 -9.78 -0.83
C ILE A 134 -7.57 -9.59 -1.21
N SER A 135 -7.23 -8.45 -1.83
CA SER A 135 -5.88 -8.13 -2.27
C SER A 135 -4.90 -8.09 -1.11
N ASP A 136 -5.29 -7.52 0.02
CA ASP A 136 -4.46 -7.46 1.23
C ASP A 136 -4.21 -8.86 1.80
N LYS A 137 -5.23 -9.70 1.91
CA LYS A 137 -5.09 -11.11 2.34
C LYS A 137 -4.19 -11.91 1.41
N VAL A 138 -4.36 -11.75 0.09
CA VAL A 138 -3.52 -12.43 -0.90
C VAL A 138 -2.08 -11.95 -0.80
N TYR A 139 -1.88 -10.63 -0.66
CA TYR A 139 -0.55 -10.04 -0.48
C TYR A 139 0.18 -10.63 0.73
N HIS A 140 -0.45 -10.67 1.91
CA HIS A 140 0.17 -11.18 3.13
C HIS A 140 0.35 -12.70 3.13
N LYS A 141 -0.50 -13.44 2.41
CA LYS A 141 -0.31 -14.89 2.20
C LYS A 141 0.92 -15.20 1.34
N VAL A 142 1.16 -14.38 0.29
CA VAL A 142 2.33 -14.54 -0.59
C VAL A 142 3.60 -13.98 0.05
N PHE A 143 3.47 -12.92 0.84
CA PHE A 143 4.57 -12.23 1.49
C PHE A 143 4.38 -12.20 3.01
N PRO A 144 4.71 -13.30 3.70
CA PRO A 144 4.54 -13.41 5.15
C PRO A 144 5.33 -12.32 5.90
N PRO A 145 4.96 -12.03 7.15
CA PRO A 145 5.61 -11.02 7.96
C PRO A 145 7.10 -11.25 8.10
N THR A 146 7.84 -10.16 8.22
CA THR A 146 9.30 -10.24 8.37
C THR A 146 9.61 -10.62 9.81
N LYS A 147 10.23 -11.80 9.99
CA LYS A 147 10.72 -12.23 11.29
C LYS A 147 11.88 -11.35 11.76
N MET A 148 11.83 -10.91 13.00
CA MET A 148 12.77 -9.95 13.57
C MET A 148 13.22 -10.37 14.95
N ILE A 149 14.47 -10.01 15.29
CA ILE A 149 15.03 -10.03 16.64
C ILE A 149 15.08 -8.59 17.12
N LEU A 150 14.50 -8.32 18.27
CA LEU A 150 14.62 -7.04 18.94
C LEU A 150 15.82 -7.12 19.88
N ILE A 151 16.74 -6.16 19.76
CA ILE A 151 17.83 -5.97 20.69
C ILE A 151 17.51 -4.68 21.46
N ASP A 152 17.27 -4.82 22.76
CA ASP A 152 16.95 -3.72 23.64
C ASP A 152 18.17 -3.25 24.45
N GLY A 153 18.24 -1.95 24.65
CA GLY A 153 19.25 -1.29 25.46
C GLY A 153 18.74 -0.95 26.87
N GLU A 154 18.93 0.29 27.28
CA GLU A 154 18.61 0.75 28.65
C GLU A 154 17.13 1.08 28.85
N ARG A 155 16.41 1.45 27.79
CA ARG A 155 15.00 1.84 27.88
C ARG A 155 14.07 0.66 27.70
N ASN A 156 12.95 0.71 28.43
CA ASN A 156 11.89 -0.27 28.28
C ASN A 156 11.49 -0.47 26.80
N ALA A 157 11.51 -1.71 26.35
CA ALA A 157 11.14 -2.10 24.98
C ALA A 157 9.62 -2.12 24.73
N GLU A 158 8.80 -2.03 25.78
CA GLU A 158 7.34 -2.12 25.70
C GLU A 158 6.71 -1.20 24.62
N PRO A 159 7.07 0.10 24.53
CA PRO A 159 6.47 0.99 23.53
C PRO A 159 6.78 0.57 22.08
N ILE A 160 7.96 0.03 21.84
CA ILE A 160 8.33 -0.44 20.51
C ILE A 160 7.69 -1.78 20.19
N LEU A 161 7.57 -2.67 21.16
CA LEU A 161 6.84 -3.93 21.01
C LEU A 161 5.37 -3.69 20.67
N GLN A 162 4.68 -2.79 21.38
CA GLN A 162 3.30 -2.40 21.08
C GLN A 162 3.16 -1.82 19.67
N LYS A 163 4.13 -1.02 19.22
CA LYS A 163 4.13 -0.47 17.87
C LYS A 163 4.28 -1.54 16.80
N PHE A 164 5.11 -2.55 17.00
CA PHE A 164 5.22 -3.70 16.09
C PHE A 164 4.00 -4.62 16.20
N ALA A 165 3.48 -4.84 17.40
CA ALA A 165 2.27 -5.63 17.63
C ALA A 165 1.01 -5.01 16.99
N SER A 166 0.98 -3.69 16.76
CA SER A 166 -0.10 -3.04 16.02
C SER A 166 -0.13 -3.37 14.53
N ARG A 167 0.91 -4.04 14.00
CA ARG A 167 1.05 -4.48 12.60
C ARG A 167 1.62 -5.90 12.47
N PRO A 168 0.92 -6.90 13.00
CA PRO A 168 1.39 -8.29 13.01
C PRO A 168 1.49 -8.87 11.59
N GLU A 169 0.75 -8.32 10.64
CA GLU A 169 0.81 -8.69 9.23
C GLU A 169 2.15 -8.35 8.55
N LYS A 170 2.90 -7.37 9.10
CA LYS A 170 4.19 -6.92 8.56
C LYS A 170 5.40 -7.43 9.30
N TYR A 171 5.31 -7.47 10.63
CA TYR A 171 6.42 -7.66 11.55
C TYR A 171 6.09 -8.75 12.54
N ASP A 172 7.03 -9.68 12.69
CA ASP A 172 6.96 -10.78 13.66
C ASP A 172 8.22 -10.75 14.51
N ILE A 173 8.12 -10.22 15.74
CA ILE A 173 9.23 -10.21 16.70
C ILE A 173 9.26 -11.58 17.37
N THR A 174 10.19 -12.41 16.93
CA THR A 174 10.33 -13.79 17.43
C THR A 174 11.14 -13.88 18.71
N LYS A 175 12.07 -12.95 18.94
CA LYS A 175 12.94 -12.96 20.13
C LYS A 175 13.32 -11.53 20.50
N THR A 176 13.42 -11.28 21.82
CA THR A 176 14.00 -10.07 22.39
C THR A 176 15.27 -10.44 23.14
N ILE A 177 16.35 -9.71 22.93
CA ILE A 177 17.67 -9.93 23.56
C ILE A 177 18.14 -8.62 24.16
N CYS A 178 18.54 -8.66 25.42
CA CYS A 178 19.08 -7.48 26.08
C CYS A 178 20.54 -7.26 25.70
N ILE A 179 20.95 -6.00 25.52
CA ILE A 179 22.37 -5.65 25.26
C ILE A 179 23.32 -6.10 26.34
N SER A 180 22.83 -6.28 27.58
CA SER A 180 23.60 -6.79 28.73
C SER A 180 24.13 -8.21 28.52
N GLU A 181 23.55 -9.01 27.59
CA GLU A 181 24.09 -10.34 27.26
C GLU A 181 25.43 -10.28 26.51
N GLY A 182 25.84 -9.08 26.08
CA GLY A 182 27.10 -8.82 25.42
C GLY A 182 27.05 -8.99 23.89
N VAL A 183 27.76 -8.10 23.22
CA VAL A 183 27.81 -8.05 21.75
C VAL A 183 28.24 -9.38 21.09
N PRO A 184 29.20 -10.14 21.61
CA PRO A 184 29.58 -11.44 21.02
C PRO A 184 28.48 -12.48 21.06
N ALA A 185 27.70 -12.56 22.15
CA ALA A 185 26.56 -13.47 22.25
C ALA A 185 25.44 -13.09 21.26
N ILE A 186 25.13 -11.80 21.17
CA ILE A 186 24.16 -11.26 20.24
C ILE A 186 24.54 -11.55 18.78
N LYS A 187 25.81 -11.38 18.42
CA LYS A 187 26.32 -11.70 17.07
C LYS A 187 26.13 -13.18 16.72
N ARG A 188 26.37 -14.06 17.66
CA ARG A 188 26.16 -15.51 17.49
C ARG A 188 24.69 -15.81 17.27
N GLU A 189 23.80 -15.28 18.08
CA GLU A 189 22.37 -15.47 17.97
C GLU A 189 21.81 -14.96 16.63
N ILE A 190 22.29 -13.80 16.15
CA ILE A 190 21.92 -13.27 14.83
C ILE A 190 22.30 -14.25 13.70
N LEU A 191 23.43 -14.92 13.79
CA LEU A 191 23.84 -15.91 12.79
C LEU A 191 23.03 -17.19 12.88
N GLU A 192 22.76 -17.67 14.09
CA GLU A 192 21.99 -18.90 14.35
C GLU A 192 20.51 -18.74 13.96
N SER A 193 19.97 -17.54 14.08
CA SER A 193 18.56 -17.21 13.74
C SER A 193 18.23 -17.27 12.25
N GLY A 194 19.18 -17.61 11.37
CA GLY A 194 18.92 -17.80 9.94
C GLY A 194 18.61 -16.53 9.17
N LYS A 195 19.19 -15.40 9.52
CA LYS A 195 19.07 -14.09 8.85
C LYS A 195 17.74 -13.36 9.07
N MET A 196 17.18 -13.47 10.25
CA MET A 196 16.11 -12.59 10.68
C MET A 196 16.58 -11.14 10.62
N ALA A 197 15.63 -10.21 10.42
CA ALA A 197 15.94 -8.80 10.53
C ALA A 197 16.20 -8.43 12.00
N VAL A 198 17.02 -7.42 12.22
CA VAL A 198 17.38 -6.97 13.57
C VAL A 198 16.84 -5.58 13.82
N VAL A 199 16.19 -5.38 14.94
CA VAL A 199 15.73 -4.07 15.44
C VAL A 199 16.63 -3.64 16.56
N LEU A 200 17.31 -2.51 16.42
CA LEU A 200 18.18 -1.93 17.42
C LEU A 200 17.42 -0.84 18.18
N TRP A 201 17.08 -1.12 19.45
CA TRP A 201 16.30 -0.20 20.29
C TRP A 201 17.14 0.32 21.44
N ASP A 202 17.37 1.63 21.44
CA ASP A 202 18.07 2.40 22.48
C ASP A 202 19.45 1.83 22.94
N ILE A 203 20.19 1.29 22.00
CA ILE A 203 21.52 0.71 22.26
C ILE A 203 22.57 1.83 22.36
N PRO A 204 23.56 1.73 23.28
CA PRO A 204 24.70 2.66 23.34
C PRO A 204 25.42 2.74 21.98
N THR A 205 26.02 3.90 21.68
CA THR A 205 26.52 4.20 20.33
C THR A 205 27.64 3.27 19.85
N LEU A 206 28.53 2.84 20.78
CA LEU A 206 29.64 1.96 20.39
C LEU A 206 29.14 0.58 19.99
N GLU A 207 28.31 -0.05 20.81
CA GLU A 207 27.71 -1.38 20.56
C GLU A 207 26.80 -1.35 19.35
N ARG A 208 26.01 -0.28 19.21
CA ARG A 208 25.15 -0.05 18.05
C ARG A 208 25.95 -0.06 16.74
N ASN A 209 27.05 0.70 16.70
CA ASN A 209 27.89 0.79 15.50
C ASN A 209 28.57 -0.54 15.16
N ASP A 210 28.98 -1.29 16.18
CA ASP A 210 29.58 -2.61 15.98
C ASP A 210 28.55 -3.63 15.47
N LEU A 211 27.35 -3.67 16.04
CA LEU A 211 26.24 -4.50 15.56
C LEU A 211 25.80 -4.11 14.16
N MET A 212 25.77 -2.81 13.83
CA MET A 212 25.45 -2.33 12.48
C MET A 212 26.45 -2.83 11.45
N LYS A 213 27.74 -2.67 11.71
CA LYS A 213 28.81 -3.14 10.82
C LYS A 213 28.72 -4.66 10.62
N PHE A 214 28.47 -5.40 11.71
CA PHE A 214 28.30 -6.84 11.68
C PHE A 214 27.08 -7.26 10.84
N CYS A 215 25.91 -6.65 11.05
CA CYS A 215 24.71 -6.92 10.26
C CYS A 215 24.93 -6.61 8.79
N TYR A 216 25.57 -5.50 8.47
CA TYR A 216 25.92 -5.12 7.11
C TYR A 216 26.84 -6.14 6.42
N ALA A 217 27.91 -6.55 7.12
CA ALA A 217 28.87 -7.53 6.60
C ALA A 217 28.21 -8.89 6.33
N ASN A 218 27.23 -9.30 7.14
CA ASN A 218 26.51 -10.56 7.02
C ASN A 218 25.24 -10.48 6.16
N GLY A 219 24.91 -9.30 5.60
CA GLY A 219 23.73 -9.10 4.79
C GLY A 219 22.40 -9.21 5.56
N VAL A 220 22.43 -8.95 6.86
CA VAL A 220 21.27 -8.92 7.76
C VAL A 220 20.62 -7.55 7.69
N ARG A 221 19.30 -7.51 7.48
CA ARG A 221 18.53 -6.26 7.43
C ARG A 221 18.40 -5.70 8.84
N GLN A 222 18.67 -4.41 9.00
CA GLN A 222 18.57 -3.73 10.27
C GLN A 222 17.56 -2.60 10.23
N TYR A 223 16.86 -2.39 11.34
CA TYR A 223 15.96 -1.28 11.59
C TYR A 223 16.46 -0.53 12.82
N MET A 224 16.52 0.78 12.71
CA MET A 224 16.93 1.64 13.83
C MET A 224 15.88 2.70 14.07
N MET A 225 15.67 3.06 15.32
CA MET A 225 15.05 4.32 15.68
C MET A 225 16.12 5.40 15.83
N PRO A 226 16.05 6.51 15.09
CA PRO A 226 16.97 7.61 15.28
C PRO A 226 16.80 8.18 16.70
N LYS A 227 17.91 8.40 17.40
CA LYS A 227 17.91 9.17 18.65
C LYS A 227 17.77 10.66 18.31
N ILE A 228 17.24 11.45 19.25
CA ILE A 228 17.10 12.91 19.06
C ILE A 228 18.44 13.57 18.64
N PRO A 229 19.60 13.21 19.20
CA PRO A 229 20.90 13.72 18.71
C PRO A 229 21.21 13.37 17.27
N ASP A 230 20.76 12.20 16.77
CA ASP A 230 21.00 11.76 15.39
C ASP A 230 20.18 12.60 14.37
N VAL A 231 19.10 13.23 14.83
CA VAL A 231 18.24 14.11 14.00
C VAL A 231 18.80 15.52 13.93
N LEU A 232 19.45 16.00 15.00
CA LEU A 232 20.03 17.36 15.09
C LEU A 232 21.33 17.53 14.29
N VAL A 233 22.01 16.46 13.90
CA VAL A 233 23.27 16.49 13.13
C VAL A 233 23.04 16.68 11.61
N LYS A 234 21.79 16.71 11.17
CA LYS A 234 21.41 16.93 9.74
C LYS A 234 20.91 18.36 9.46
N GLY A 235 21.24 19.32 10.34
CA GLY A 235 20.99 20.75 10.12
C GLY A 235 22.13 21.42 9.40
#